data_5121dfdac813f35c9c0043e31a27cba1
#
_entry.id   5121dfdac813f35c9c0043e31a27cba1
#
_cell.length_a   1.000
_cell.length_b   1.000
_cell.length_c   1.000
_cell.angle_alpha   90.00
_cell.angle_beta   90.00
_cell.angle_gamma   90.00
#
_symmetry.space_group_name_H-M   'P 1'
#
loop_
_entity.id
_entity.type
_entity.pdbx_description
1 polymer ?
#
loop_
_entity_poly.entity_id
_entity_poly.type
_entity_poly.pdbx_seq_one_letter_code
_entity_poly.pdbx_strand_id
1 'polypeptide(L)'
;MNEAVTAAASFTLLGGGSLLARRLVERSRPLRLTEHAKRLGETEDSVAPQIAVHIVRFLYAIAFSGSLARVLASHYREGWDWSEAHPVTAPVETRRWLFWLTAEAEHGAGSAASTDGGVREAATFYGAVFLGYVLWQWLVLWLRWERPSRALWLHRPAQLVLALGCLCWRVLPRLSLCAMAQEVSTPALALLLSARRLEGWQRVVPVARAAFGALFLGSRFVWFGRACFATLAHDGFAAPWASAQPTARSALAWAYLGAWLLQLHWGASVAKWILRFLTDQMAFRGKPQQP
;
A
#
# COMPACT_ATOMS: atom_id res chain seq x y z
N MET A 1 13.91 -15.94 -8.40
CA MET A 1 13.21 -15.34 -9.57
C MET A 1 13.80 -13.96 -9.79
N ASN A 2 14.04 -13.56 -11.04
CA ASN A 2 14.63 -12.25 -11.35
C ASN A 2 13.63 -11.14 -11.00
N GLU A 3 14.06 -10.14 -10.23
CA GLU A 3 13.22 -9.03 -9.74
C GLU A 3 12.60 -8.25 -10.91
N ALA A 4 13.35 -8.08 -12.00
CA ALA A 4 12.85 -7.41 -13.21
C ALA A 4 11.69 -8.19 -13.84
N VAL A 5 11.75 -9.51 -13.88
CA VAL A 5 10.66 -10.37 -14.37
C VAL A 5 9.45 -10.26 -13.45
N THR A 6 9.64 -10.25 -12.14
CA THR A 6 8.55 -10.07 -11.16
C THR A 6 7.87 -8.72 -11.30
N ALA A 7 8.63 -7.65 -11.43
CA ALA A 7 8.09 -6.30 -11.62
C ALA A 7 7.34 -6.19 -12.96
N ALA A 8 7.92 -6.74 -14.04
CA ALA A 8 7.27 -6.75 -15.36
C ALA A 8 5.98 -7.58 -15.36
N ALA A 9 5.97 -8.74 -14.72
CA ALA A 9 4.77 -9.56 -14.58
C ALA A 9 3.67 -8.83 -13.79
N SER A 10 4.01 -8.21 -12.66
CA SER A 10 3.08 -7.40 -11.87
C SER A 10 2.51 -6.24 -12.69
N PHE A 11 3.35 -5.50 -13.39
CA PHE A 11 2.94 -4.41 -14.28
C PHE A 11 1.99 -4.89 -15.38
N THR A 12 2.32 -6.00 -16.05
CA THR A 12 1.51 -6.56 -17.16
C THR A 12 0.16 -7.05 -16.67
N LEU A 13 0.12 -7.75 -15.52
CA LEU A 13 -1.13 -8.22 -14.92
C LEU A 13 -2.05 -7.06 -14.56
N LEU A 14 -1.50 -5.99 -13.96
CA LEU A 14 -2.27 -4.82 -13.59
C LEU A 14 -2.76 -4.04 -14.84
N GLY A 15 -1.91 -3.92 -15.85
CA GLY A 15 -2.28 -3.29 -17.12
C GLY A 15 -3.39 -4.07 -17.86
N GLY A 16 -3.23 -5.36 -18.02
CA GLY A 16 -4.24 -6.25 -18.63
C GLY A 16 -5.54 -6.28 -17.83
N GLY A 17 -5.45 -6.37 -16.50
CA GLY A 17 -6.58 -6.30 -15.59
C GLY A 17 -7.36 -4.99 -15.72
N SER A 18 -6.66 -3.86 -15.88
CA SER A 18 -7.29 -2.55 -16.07
C SER A 18 -8.04 -2.45 -17.40
N LEU A 19 -7.48 -2.98 -18.47
CA LEU A 19 -8.15 -3.02 -19.76
C LEU A 19 -9.40 -3.91 -19.73
N LEU A 20 -9.31 -5.08 -19.09
CA LEU A 20 -10.45 -5.97 -18.90
C LEU A 20 -11.53 -5.30 -18.03
N ALA A 21 -11.17 -4.76 -16.89
CA ALA A 21 -12.08 -4.07 -16.00
C ALA A 21 -12.77 -2.89 -16.70
N ARG A 22 -12.03 -2.11 -17.49
CA ARG A 22 -12.59 -1.03 -18.30
C ARG A 22 -13.64 -1.55 -19.28
N ARG A 23 -13.35 -2.62 -20.03
CA ARG A 23 -14.33 -3.23 -20.96
C ARG A 23 -15.58 -3.72 -20.24
N LEU A 24 -15.42 -4.33 -19.06
CA LEU A 24 -16.56 -4.79 -18.25
C LEU A 24 -17.41 -3.61 -17.75
N VAL A 25 -16.78 -2.57 -17.24
CA VAL A 25 -17.48 -1.36 -16.81
C VAL A 25 -18.21 -0.69 -17.97
N GLU A 26 -17.57 -0.58 -19.14
CA GLU A 26 -18.19 -0.02 -20.35
C GLU A 26 -19.37 -0.84 -20.86
N ARG A 27 -19.34 -2.17 -20.74
CA ARG A 27 -20.47 -3.05 -21.08
C ARG A 27 -21.61 -2.98 -20.08
N SER A 28 -21.35 -2.61 -18.84
CA SER A 28 -22.36 -2.53 -17.77
C SER A 28 -23.13 -1.20 -17.80
N ARG A 29 -23.02 -0.41 -18.86
CA ARG A 29 -23.71 0.87 -19.04
C ARG A 29 -25.23 0.72 -19.12
N PRO A 30 -25.96 1.78 -18.72
CA PRO A 30 -25.48 3.10 -18.33
C PRO A 30 -24.99 3.17 -16.88
N LEU A 31 -23.84 3.82 -16.68
CA LEU A 31 -23.37 4.18 -15.32
C LEU A 31 -24.21 5.36 -14.80
N ARG A 32 -24.94 5.14 -13.74
CA ARG A 32 -25.66 6.24 -13.08
C ARG A 32 -24.70 7.03 -12.19
N LEU A 33 -24.38 8.24 -12.61
CA LEU A 33 -23.48 9.14 -11.89
C LEU A 33 -24.22 9.91 -10.80
N THR A 34 -23.55 10.07 -9.65
CA THR A 34 -24.07 10.92 -8.57
C THR A 34 -24.08 12.39 -8.98
N GLU A 35 -24.91 13.19 -8.31
CA GLU A 35 -24.89 14.65 -8.43
C GLU A 35 -23.52 15.26 -8.09
N HIS A 36 -22.77 14.60 -7.19
CA HIS A 36 -21.40 15.00 -6.89
C HIS A 36 -20.46 14.87 -8.10
N ALA A 37 -20.50 13.74 -8.80
CA ALA A 37 -19.72 13.53 -10.02
C ALA A 37 -20.12 14.50 -11.14
N LYS A 38 -21.41 14.72 -11.33
CA LYS A 38 -21.94 15.67 -12.32
C LYS A 38 -21.50 17.12 -12.05
N ARG A 39 -21.51 17.56 -10.76
CA ARG A 39 -20.99 18.89 -10.37
C ARG A 39 -19.50 19.07 -10.63
N LEU A 40 -18.73 17.98 -10.62
CA LEU A 40 -17.32 17.99 -11.00
C LEU A 40 -17.10 17.98 -12.53
N GLY A 41 -18.17 18.01 -13.33
CA GLY A 41 -18.11 17.91 -14.79
C GLY A 41 -17.66 16.54 -15.27
N GLU A 42 -17.84 15.48 -14.45
CA GLU A 42 -17.53 14.11 -14.85
C GLU A 42 -18.63 13.57 -15.75
N THR A 43 -18.22 12.89 -16.82
CA THR A 43 -19.09 12.16 -17.75
C THR A 43 -18.91 10.67 -17.56
N GLU A 44 -19.83 9.85 -18.04
CA GLU A 44 -19.71 8.39 -18.00
C GLU A 44 -18.40 7.92 -18.64
N ASP A 45 -18.01 8.53 -19.76
CA ASP A 45 -16.78 8.20 -20.48
C ASP A 45 -15.51 8.53 -19.66
N SER A 46 -15.56 9.58 -18.85
CA SER A 46 -14.45 9.95 -17.97
C SER A 46 -14.40 9.12 -16.69
N VAL A 47 -15.54 8.63 -16.22
CA VAL A 47 -15.65 7.87 -14.96
C VAL A 47 -15.36 6.38 -15.16
N ALA A 48 -15.76 5.80 -16.30
CA ALA A 48 -15.54 4.38 -16.56
C ALA A 48 -14.08 3.92 -16.41
N PRO A 49 -13.07 4.61 -17.00
CA PRO A 49 -11.66 4.27 -16.77
C PRO A 49 -11.24 4.40 -15.31
N GLN A 50 -11.74 5.40 -14.59
CA GLN A 50 -11.42 5.62 -13.18
C GLN A 50 -11.95 4.48 -12.31
N ILE A 51 -13.20 4.04 -12.54
CA ILE A 51 -13.77 2.88 -11.85
C ILE A 51 -12.95 1.62 -12.13
N ALA A 52 -12.55 1.39 -13.37
CA ALA A 52 -11.70 0.26 -13.74
C ALA A 52 -10.37 0.26 -12.98
N VAL A 53 -9.70 1.42 -12.89
CA VAL A 53 -8.47 1.60 -12.10
C VAL A 53 -8.72 1.31 -10.62
N HIS A 54 -9.85 1.77 -10.07
CA HIS A 54 -10.16 1.51 -8.66
C HIS A 54 -10.45 0.03 -8.40
N ILE A 55 -11.11 -0.69 -9.30
CA ILE A 55 -11.32 -2.14 -9.20
C ILE A 55 -9.97 -2.87 -9.15
N VAL A 56 -9.06 -2.59 -10.09
CA VAL A 56 -7.75 -3.24 -10.14
C VAL A 56 -6.91 -2.90 -8.92
N ARG A 57 -6.94 -1.64 -8.48
CA ARG A 57 -6.26 -1.18 -7.26
C ARG A 57 -6.80 -1.87 -6.01
N PHE A 58 -8.11 -2.07 -5.93
CA PHE A 58 -8.77 -2.78 -4.85
C PHE A 58 -8.31 -4.24 -4.78
N LEU A 59 -8.37 -4.96 -5.91
CA LEU A 59 -7.98 -6.37 -5.98
C LEU A 59 -6.47 -6.55 -5.70
N TYR A 60 -5.63 -5.72 -6.32
CA TYR A 60 -4.19 -5.72 -6.06
C TYR A 60 -3.90 -5.53 -4.57
N ALA A 61 -4.46 -4.49 -3.97
CA ALA A 61 -4.14 -4.14 -2.60
C ALA A 61 -4.63 -5.19 -1.60
N ILE A 62 -5.76 -5.86 -1.85
CA ILE A 62 -6.20 -7.00 -1.02
C ILE A 62 -5.21 -8.17 -1.14
N ALA A 63 -4.86 -8.58 -2.34
CA ALA A 63 -3.95 -9.69 -2.57
C ALA A 63 -2.55 -9.39 -1.99
N PHE A 64 -2.03 -8.22 -2.30
CA PHE A 64 -0.72 -7.75 -1.86
C PHE A 64 -0.65 -7.61 -0.33
N SER A 65 -1.58 -6.86 0.26
CA SER A 65 -1.58 -6.62 1.71
C SER A 65 -1.90 -7.88 2.50
N GLY A 66 -2.78 -8.75 1.99
CA GLY A 66 -3.10 -10.02 2.63
C GLY A 66 -1.92 -10.99 2.64
N SER A 67 -1.15 -11.09 1.55
CA SER A 67 0.06 -11.90 1.50
C SER A 67 1.17 -11.30 2.39
N LEU A 68 1.39 -10.00 2.31
CA LEU A 68 2.39 -9.31 3.12
C LEU A 68 2.07 -9.36 4.62
N ALA A 69 0.81 -9.22 5.02
CA ALA A 69 0.39 -9.31 6.40
C ALA A 69 0.69 -10.69 7.02
N ARG A 70 0.58 -11.76 6.23
CA ARG A 70 0.97 -13.12 6.67
C ARG A 70 2.46 -13.21 6.95
N VAL A 71 3.30 -12.67 6.07
CA VAL A 71 4.76 -12.64 6.26
C VAL A 71 5.13 -11.81 7.49
N LEU A 72 4.53 -10.64 7.65
CA LEU A 72 4.76 -9.80 8.83
C LEU A 72 4.30 -10.48 10.13
N ALA A 73 3.15 -11.17 10.11
CA ALA A 73 2.63 -11.87 11.27
C ALA A 73 3.49 -13.08 11.67
N SER A 74 4.08 -13.81 10.71
CA SER A 74 5.02 -14.91 11.05
C SER A 74 6.24 -14.37 11.74
N HIS A 75 6.87 -13.36 11.20
CA HIS A 75 8.04 -12.72 11.81
C HIS A 75 7.74 -12.12 13.19
N TYR A 76 6.57 -11.50 13.37
CA TYR A 76 6.17 -10.95 14.67
C TYR A 76 6.00 -12.02 15.75
N ARG A 77 5.46 -13.20 15.42
CA ARG A 77 5.31 -14.32 16.34
C ARG A 77 6.65 -14.92 16.76
N GLU A 78 7.65 -14.83 15.90
CA GLU A 78 9.00 -15.33 16.12
C GLU A 78 9.86 -14.37 16.95
N GLY A 79 9.30 -13.32 17.54
CA GLY A 79 10.00 -12.33 18.35
C GLY A 79 10.71 -11.30 17.50
N TRP A 80 10.01 -10.71 16.56
CA TRP A 80 10.53 -9.64 15.70
C TRP A 80 11.25 -8.56 16.52
N ASP A 81 12.57 -8.59 16.43
CA ASP A 81 13.39 -7.49 16.88
C ASP A 81 13.42 -6.41 15.80
N TRP A 82 13.09 -5.18 16.17
CA TRP A 82 13.16 -4.03 15.29
C TRP A 82 14.58 -3.60 14.98
N SER A 83 15.57 -4.10 15.74
CA SER A 83 16.97 -3.86 15.43
C SER A 83 17.35 -4.66 14.19
N GLU A 84 17.77 -3.98 13.14
CA GLU A 84 18.30 -4.63 11.94
C GLU A 84 19.75 -5.11 12.13
N ALA A 85 20.30 -4.92 13.34
CA ALA A 85 21.66 -5.28 13.71
C ALA A 85 21.79 -6.71 14.25
N HIS A 86 20.70 -7.30 14.76
CA HIS A 86 20.75 -8.66 15.33
C HIS A 86 20.28 -9.70 14.31
N PRO A 87 21.07 -10.76 14.08
CA PRO A 87 20.61 -11.91 13.33
C PRO A 87 19.51 -12.62 14.13
N VAL A 88 18.25 -12.40 13.75
CA VAL A 88 17.14 -13.17 14.31
C VAL A 88 17.22 -14.57 13.72
N THR A 89 17.41 -15.57 14.56
CA THR A 89 17.39 -16.98 14.19
C THR A 89 15.93 -17.46 14.04
N ALA A 90 15.27 -17.25 12.92
CA ALA A 90 13.92 -17.72 12.66
C ALA A 90 13.90 -18.98 11.78
N PRO A 91 12.99 -19.93 12.06
CA PRO A 91 12.92 -21.18 11.31
C PRO A 91 12.45 -21.01 9.87
N VAL A 92 12.83 -21.96 9.04
CA VAL A 92 12.72 -22.11 7.59
C VAL A 92 11.27 -22.00 7.03
N GLU A 93 10.26 -21.81 7.84
CA GLU A 93 8.86 -21.73 7.39
C GLU A 93 8.52 -20.52 6.50
N THR A 94 9.38 -19.49 6.52
CA THR A 94 9.17 -18.28 5.67
C THR A 94 9.19 -18.63 4.17
N ARG A 95 9.88 -19.69 3.77
CA ARG A 95 9.89 -20.19 2.38
C ARG A 95 8.53 -20.75 1.95
N ARG A 96 7.73 -21.30 2.86
CA ARG A 96 6.43 -21.91 2.55
C ARG A 96 5.36 -20.89 2.14
N TRP A 97 5.45 -19.63 2.53
CA TRP A 97 4.42 -18.63 2.26
C TRP A 97 4.60 -17.90 0.93
N LEU A 98 5.82 -17.84 0.39
CA LEU A 98 6.09 -17.41 -0.98
C LEU A 98 5.52 -18.41 -2.01
N PHE A 99 5.23 -19.63 -1.58
CA PHE A 99 4.76 -20.75 -2.38
C PHE A 99 3.38 -20.62 -3.01
N TRP A 100 2.51 -19.80 -2.46
CA TRP A 100 1.16 -19.65 -3.01
C TRP A 100 1.11 -18.85 -4.30
N LEU A 101 2.21 -18.18 -4.67
CA LEU A 101 2.34 -17.44 -5.94
C LEU A 101 3.25 -18.11 -6.95
N THR A 102 3.99 -19.17 -6.56
CA THR A 102 4.87 -19.90 -7.48
C THR A 102 4.82 -21.39 -7.13
N ALA A 103 4.25 -22.19 -8.02
CA ALA A 103 4.06 -23.64 -7.86
C ALA A 103 5.36 -24.49 -7.99
N GLU A 104 6.53 -23.91 -7.75
CA GLU A 104 7.80 -24.64 -7.88
C GLU A 104 8.71 -24.38 -6.69
N ALA A 105 8.70 -25.25 -5.69
CA ALA A 105 9.86 -25.51 -4.84
C ALA A 105 9.67 -26.72 -3.94
N GLU A 106 9.59 -27.88 -4.51
CA GLU A 106 10.10 -29.07 -3.86
C GLU A 106 11.49 -29.30 -4.42
N HIS A 107 12.53 -28.97 -3.66
CA HIS A 107 13.84 -29.67 -3.60
C HIS A 107 14.86 -28.77 -2.86
N GLY A 108 15.26 -29.16 -1.69
CA GLY A 108 16.42 -28.59 -1.02
C GLY A 108 16.21 -28.19 0.45
N ALA A 109 15.77 -29.13 1.27
CA ALA A 109 15.98 -29.05 2.71
C ALA A 109 17.47 -29.30 3.00
N GLY A 110 18.21 -28.26 3.32
CA GLY A 110 19.59 -28.40 3.73
C GLY A 110 20.30 -27.06 3.81
N SER A 111 20.32 -26.50 4.99
CA SER A 111 21.15 -25.42 5.49
C SER A 111 20.32 -24.34 6.19
N ALA A 112 20.56 -24.21 7.47
CA ALA A 112 20.06 -23.11 8.32
C ALA A 112 20.64 -21.77 7.80
N ALA A 113 20.04 -21.25 6.71
CA ALA A 113 20.30 -19.91 6.25
C ALA A 113 19.68 -18.96 7.28
N SER A 114 20.49 -18.07 7.83
CA SER A 114 20.13 -17.06 8.81
C SER A 114 18.82 -16.38 8.42
N THR A 115 17.95 -16.13 9.39
CA THR A 115 16.63 -15.50 9.26
C THR A 115 16.66 -14.14 8.57
N ASP A 116 17.76 -13.46 8.60
CA ASP A 116 17.99 -12.22 7.89
C ASP A 116 17.90 -12.42 6.36
N GLY A 117 18.26 -13.59 5.84
CA GLY A 117 18.09 -13.96 4.43
C GLY A 117 16.63 -14.00 4.00
N GLY A 118 15.75 -14.59 4.80
CA GLY A 118 14.32 -14.70 4.49
C GLY A 118 13.60 -13.34 4.44
N VAL A 119 13.92 -12.42 5.37
CA VAL A 119 13.36 -11.06 5.36
C VAL A 119 13.84 -10.27 4.15
N ARG A 120 15.11 -10.38 3.77
CA ARG A 120 15.66 -9.73 2.58
C ARG A 120 15.05 -10.26 1.29
N GLU A 121 14.90 -11.59 1.18
CA GLU A 121 14.23 -12.21 0.04
C GLU A 121 12.78 -11.74 -0.07
N ALA A 122 12.04 -11.73 1.06
CA ALA A 122 10.67 -11.21 1.10
C ALA A 122 10.62 -9.73 0.69
N ALA A 123 11.48 -8.87 1.25
CA ALA A 123 11.53 -7.46 0.92
C ALA A 123 11.85 -7.24 -0.57
N THR A 124 12.76 -8.03 -1.14
CA THR A 124 13.12 -7.97 -2.55
C THR A 124 11.94 -8.40 -3.44
N PHE A 125 11.26 -9.50 -3.10
CA PHE A 125 10.09 -9.97 -3.85
C PHE A 125 8.95 -8.95 -3.81
N TYR A 126 8.52 -8.54 -2.61
CA TYR A 126 7.45 -7.55 -2.46
C TYR A 126 7.84 -6.20 -3.04
N GLY A 127 9.11 -5.81 -2.95
CA GLY A 127 9.64 -4.60 -3.59
C GLY A 127 9.51 -4.64 -5.11
N ALA A 128 9.77 -5.80 -5.74
CA ALA A 128 9.61 -5.97 -7.18
C ALA A 128 8.14 -5.93 -7.61
N VAL A 129 7.25 -6.61 -6.87
CA VAL A 129 5.79 -6.55 -7.10
C VAL A 129 5.28 -5.12 -6.93
N PHE A 130 5.75 -4.42 -5.89
CA PHE A 130 5.38 -3.03 -5.61
C PHE A 130 5.90 -2.07 -6.68
N LEU A 131 7.12 -2.28 -7.19
CA LEU A 131 7.64 -1.50 -8.32
C LEU A 131 6.75 -1.64 -9.56
N GLY A 132 6.33 -2.85 -9.90
CA GLY A 132 5.40 -3.09 -11.00
C GLY A 132 4.08 -2.33 -10.81
N TYR A 133 3.56 -2.30 -9.60
CA TYR A 133 2.38 -1.52 -9.23
C TYR A 133 2.60 0.00 -9.37
N VAL A 134 3.73 0.52 -8.91
CA VAL A 134 4.06 1.95 -9.05
C VAL A 134 4.19 2.35 -10.51
N LEU A 135 4.87 1.54 -11.34
CA LEU A 135 4.99 1.78 -12.77
C LEU A 135 3.61 1.75 -13.46
N TRP A 136 2.74 0.82 -13.09
CA TRP A 136 1.36 0.80 -13.57
C TRP A 136 0.59 2.07 -13.16
N GLN A 137 0.75 2.58 -11.95
CA GLN A 137 0.13 3.84 -11.55
C GLN A 137 0.61 5.02 -12.40
N TRP A 138 1.89 5.05 -12.80
CA TRP A 138 2.41 6.05 -13.73
C TRP A 138 1.80 5.92 -15.12
N LEU A 139 1.64 4.70 -15.62
CA LEU A 139 0.94 4.45 -16.88
C LEU A 139 -0.50 4.96 -16.85
N VAL A 140 -1.24 4.67 -15.77
CA VAL A 140 -2.63 5.13 -15.57
C VAL A 140 -2.73 6.67 -15.61
N LEU A 141 -1.75 7.37 -15.01
CA LEU A 141 -1.64 8.82 -15.10
C LEU A 141 -1.37 9.29 -16.51
N TRP A 142 -0.41 8.68 -17.17
CA TRP A 142 -0.04 9.03 -18.53
C TRP A 142 -1.20 8.84 -19.50
N LEU A 143 -1.97 7.78 -19.34
CA LEU A 143 -3.21 7.52 -20.10
C LEU A 143 -4.38 8.44 -19.70
N ARG A 144 -4.19 9.31 -18.72
CA ARG A 144 -5.23 10.21 -18.17
C ARG A 144 -6.48 9.48 -17.67
N TRP A 145 -6.35 8.22 -17.28
CA TRP A 145 -7.45 7.45 -16.69
C TRP A 145 -7.74 7.85 -15.24
N GLU A 146 -6.84 8.59 -14.62
CA GLU A 146 -7.02 9.17 -13.29
C GLU A 146 -6.62 10.65 -13.33
N ARG A 147 -7.40 11.50 -12.66
CA ARG A 147 -7.03 12.91 -12.45
C ARG A 147 -6.24 13.03 -11.15
N PRO A 148 -4.95 13.28 -11.19
CA PRO A 148 -4.15 13.32 -9.97
C PRO A 148 -4.42 14.60 -9.19
N SER A 149 -4.60 14.46 -7.88
CA SER A 149 -4.48 15.58 -6.96
C SER A 149 -2.99 15.98 -6.80
N ARG A 150 -2.73 17.20 -6.30
CA ARG A 150 -1.36 17.63 -5.97
C ARG A 150 -0.65 16.65 -5.02
N ALA A 151 -1.40 16.08 -4.08
CA ALA A 151 -0.88 15.09 -3.14
C ALA A 151 -0.39 13.81 -3.84
N LEU A 152 -1.09 13.34 -4.87
CA LEU A 152 -0.68 12.17 -5.64
C LEU A 152 0.58 12.42 -6.48
N TRP A 153 0.77 13.65 -6.98
CA TRP A 153 2.00 14.03 -7.69
C TRP A 153 3.25 13.96 -6.80
N LEU A 154 3.13 14.24 -5.49
CA LEU A 154 4.23 14.09 -4.54
C LEU A 154 4.39 12.63 -4.07
N HIS A 155 3.28 11.93 -3.87
CA HIS A 155 3.29 10.57 -3.33
C HIS A 155 3.92 9.55 -4.27
N ARG A 156 3.62 9.63 -5.57
CA ARG A 156 4.09 8.62 -6.55
C ARG A 156 5.60 8.63 -6.80
N PRO A 157 6.27 9.79 -6.99
CA PRO A 157 7.73 9.81 -7.02
C PRO A 157 8.35 9.24 -5.74
N ALA A 158 7.79 9.56 -4.58
CA ALA A 158 8.26 9.00 -3.31
C ALA A 158 8.14 7.47 -3.27
N GLN A 159 7.01 6.91 -3.72
CA GLN A 159 6.84 5.46 -3.82
C GLN A 159 7.85 4.83 -4.80
N LEU A 160 8.12 5.48 -5.94
CA LEU A 160 9.11 5.00 -6.91
C LEU A 160 10.52 4.99 -6.33
N VAL A 161 10.92 6.07 -5.67
CA VAL A 161 12.24 6.16 -5.00
C VAL A 161 12.38 5.08 -3.93
N LEU A 162 11.34 4.87 -3.11
CA LEU A 162 11.35 3.83 -2.07
C LEU A 162 11.41 2.43 -2.67
N ALA A 163 10.64 2.14 -3.73
CA ALA A 163 10.67 0.84 -4.41
C ALA A 163 12.05 0.56 -5.02
N LEU A 164 12.61 1.52 -5.74
CA LEU A 164 13.94 1.40 -6.33
C LEU A 164 15.03 1.31 -5.25
N GLY A 165 14.93 2.11 -4.19
CA GLY A 165 15.86 2.07 -3.06
C GLY A 165 15.88 0.71 -2.37
N CYS A 166 14.72 0.10 -2.15
CA CYS A 166 14.59 -1.24 -1.60
C CYS A 166 15.29 -2.29 -2.50
N LEU A 167 15.06 -2.22 -3.81
CA LEU A 167 15.60 -3.20 -4.76
C LEU A 167 17.09 -3.02 -5.05
N CYS A 168 17.54 -1.77 -5.28
CA CYS A 168 18.91 -1.49 -5.66
C CYS A 168 19.89 -1.61 -4.49
N TRP A 169 19.48 -1.12 -3.32
CA TRP A 169 20.37 -1.06 -2.17
C TRP A 169 20.17 -2.21 -1.18
N ARG A 170 18.99 -2.84 -1.18
CA ARG A 170 18.65 -4.00 -0.32
C ARG A 170 18.98 -3.78 1.16
N VAL A 171 18.91 -2.52 1.61
CA VAL A 171 19.08 -2.12 2.99
C VAL A 171 17.73 -1.84 3.64
N LEU A 172 17.64 -1.94 4.97
CA LEU A 172 16.42 -1.72 5.75
C LEU A 172 15.22 -2.59 5.27
N PRO A 173 15.38 -3.91 5.09
CA PRO A 173 14.35 -4.76 4.50
C PRO A 173 13.07 -4.79 5.34
N ARG A 174 13.16 -4.77 6.66
CA ARG A 174 12.01 -4.76 7.58
C ARG A 174 11.21 -3.46 7.45
N LEU A 175 11.90 -2.33 7.47
CA LEU A 175 11.26 -1.03 7.30
C LEU A 175 10.59 -0.90 5.92
N SER A 176 11.22 -1.46 4.88
CA SER A 176 10.66 -1.53 3.54
C SER A 176 9.36 -2.34 3.49
N LEU A 177 9.32 -3.51 4.13
CA LEU A 177 8.09 -4.31 4.24
C LEU A 177 6.99 -3.56 5.01
N CYS A 178 7.33 -2.89 6.10
CA CYS A 178 6.38 -2.06 6.85
C CYS A 178 5.85 -0.88 6.02
N ALA A 179 6.71 -0.26 5.21
CA ALA A 179 6.30 0.81 4.29
C ALA A 179 5.31 0.29 3.23
N MET A 180 5.57 -0.87 2.66
CA MET A 180 4.68 -1.50 1.68
C MET A 180 3.36 -1.97 2.30
N ALA A 181 3.35 -2.36 3.58
CA ALA A 181 2.13 -2.74 4.30
C ALA A 181 1.10 -1.60 4.44
N GLN A 182 1.49 -0.37 4.18
CA GLN A 182 0.56 0.78 4.15
C GLN A 182 -0.52 0.64 3.07
N GLU A 183 -0.29 -0.20 2.06
CA GLU A 183 -1.29 -0.46 1.00
C GLU A 183 -2.55 -1.16 1.53
N VAL A 184 -2.57 -1.66 2.78
CA VAL A 184 -3.76 -2.22 3.42
C VAL A 184 -4.94 -1.24 3.48
N SER A 185 -4.69 0.07 3.47
CA SER A 185 -5.74 1.10 3.44
C SER A 185 -6.26 1.40 2.02
N THR A 186 -5.55 0.97 0.99
CA THR A 186 -5.87 1.26 -0.42
C THR A 186 -7.18 0.64 -0.91
N PRO A 187 -7.60 -0.59 -0.50
CA PRO A 187 -8.90 -1.13 -0.88
C PRO A 187 -10.07 -0.24 -0.42
N ALA A 188 -10.03 0.19 0.84
CA ALA A 188 -11.08 1.06 1.38
C ALA A 188 -11.13 2.41 0.69
N LEU A 189 -9.97 2.98 0.31
CA LEU A 189 -9.88 4.20 -0.48
C LEU A 189 -10.46 4.01 -1.88
N ALA A 190 -10.12 2.92 -2.58
CA ALA A 190 -10.61 2.62 -3.91
C ALA A 190 -12.15 2.46 -3.91
N LEU A 191 -12.67 1.74 -2.90
CA LEU A 191 -14.11 1.58 -2.70
C LEU A 191 -14.79 2.93 -2.43
N LEU A 192 -14.22 3.76 -1.56
CA LEU A 192 -14.75 5.09 -1.22
C LEU A 192 -14.81 5.99 -2.46
N LEU A 193 -13.75 6.01 -3.26
CA LEU A 193 -13.69 6.85 -4.47
C LEU A 193 -14.69 6.39 -5.53
N SER A 194 -14.90 5.09 -5.68
CA SER A 194 -15.90 4.53 -6.59
C SER A 194 -17.33 4.82 -6.10
N ALA A 195 -17.60 4.56 -4.82
CA ALA A 195 -18.93 4.72 -4.23
C ALA A 195 -19.42 6.18 -4.27
N ARG A 196 -18.52 7.15 -4.19
CA ARG A 196 -18.87 8.57 -4.31
C ARG A 196 -19.36 8.98 -5.70
N ARG A 197 -18.97 8.24 -6.73
CA ARG A 197 -19.29 8.55 -8.12
C ARG A 197 -20.54 7.86 -8.64
N LEU A 198 -20.87 6.69 -8.07
CA LEU A 198 -21.95 5.85 -8.54
C LEU A 198 -23.22 6.01 -7.71
N GLU A 199 -24.36 6.23 -8.39
CA GLU A 199 -25.68 6.16 -7.77
C GLU A 199 -25.94 4.75 -7.23
N GLY A 200 -26.69 4.65 -6.14
CA GLY A 200 -26.96 3.36 -5.46
C GLY A 200 -25.85 2.91 -4.51
N TRP A 201 -24.61 3.41 -4.65
CA TRP A 201 -23.49 3.07 -3.79
C TRP A 201 -23.30 4.02 -2.61
N GLN A 202 -24.18 5.01 -2.46
CA GLN A 202 -24.09 6.04 -1.43
C GLN A 202 -24.14 5.45 0.01
N ARG A 203 -24.83 4.33 0.20
CA ARG A 203 -24.87 3.61 1.49
C ARG A 203 -23.51 3.02 1.89
N VAL A 204 -22.63 2.73 0.91
CA VAL A 204 -21.29 2.19 1.13
C VAL A 204 -20.30 3.29 1.56
N VAL A 205 -20.56 4.55 1.18
CA VAL A 205 -19.66 5.68 1.44
C VAL A 205 -19.30 5.83 2.92
N PRO A 206 -20.23 5.82 3.90
CA PRO A 206 -19.87 5.99 5.31
C PRO A 206 -19.02 4.82 5.82
N VAL A 207 -19.33 3.59 5.42
CA VAL A 207 -18.58 2.39 5.83
C VAL A 207 -17.17 2.39 5.22
N ALA A 208 -17.06 2.62 3.90
CA ALA A 208 -15.77 2.70 3.21
C ALA A 208 -14.91 3.83 3.77
N ARG A 209 -15.54 4.92 4.17
CA ARG A 209 -14.91 6.07 4.79
C ARG A 209 -14.35 5.73 6.17
N ALA A 210 -15.13 5.11 7.04
CA ALA A 210 -14.69 4.70 8.36
C ALA A 210 -13.56 3.67 8.27
N ALA A 211 -13.71 2.67 7.40
CA ALA A 211 -12.69 1.66 7.14
C ALA A 211 -11.38 2.28 6.63
N PHE A 212 -11.46 3.19 5.65
CA PHE A 212 -10.28 3.91 5.17
C PHE A 212 -9.60 4.70 6.28
N GLY A 213 -10.36 5.45 7.08
CA GLY A 213 -9.81 6.24 8.19
C GLY A 213 -9.10 5.37 9.22
N ALA A 214 -9.73 4.29 9.66
CA ALA A 214 -9.15 3.36 10.63
C ALA A 214 -7.88 2.66 10.09
N LEU A 215 -7.94 2.11 8.87
CA LEU A 215 -6.82 1.45 8.24
C LEU A 215 -5.68 2.42 7.93
N PHE A 216 -5.99 3.64 7.49
CA PHE A 216 -5.00 4.67 7.22
C PHE A 216 -4.26 5.06 8.50
N LEU A 217 -4.98 5.40 9.57
CA LEU A 217 -4.36 5.79 10.83
C LEU A 217 -3.60 4.62 11.45
N GLY A 218 -4.17 3.42 11.47
CA GLY A 218 -3.53 2.24 12.02
C GLY A 218 -2.26 1.85 11.28
N SER A 219 -2.29 1.72 9.96
CA SER A 219 -1.15 1.23 9.18
C SER A 219 -0.10 2.31 8.93
N ARG A 220 -0.52 3.52 8.55
CA ARG A 220 0.41 4.56 8.09
C ARG A 220 0.92 5.44 9.22
N PHE A 221 0.09 5.69 10.22
CA PHE A 221 0.46 6.55 11.33
C PHE A 221 1.08 5.74 12.47
N VAL A 222 0.35 4.75 13.00
CA VAL A 222 0.79 3.99 14.17
C VAL A 222 1.84 2.95 13.80
N TRP A 223 1.51 2.03 12.89
CA TRP A 223 2.38 0.91 12.56
C TRP A 223 3.68 1.35 11.89
N PHE A 224 3.59 2.10 10.80
CA PHE A 224 4.76 2.58 10.07
C PHE A 224 5.56 3.60 10.87
N GLY A 225 4.89 4.48 11.64
CA GLY A 225 5.56 5.40 12.56
C GLY A 225 6.38 4.66 13.60
N ARG A 226 5.82 3.61 14.23
CA ARG A 226 6.55 2.76 15.17
C ARG A 226 7.75 2.09 14.51
N ALA A 227 7.60 1.57 13.29
CA ALA A 227 8.69 0.97 12.53
C ALA A 227 9.81 1.97 12.23
N CYS A 228 9.47 3.18 11.77
CA CYS A 228 10.44 4.25 11.54
C CYS A 228 11.18 4.61 12.84
N PHE A 229 10.44 4.83 13.92
CA PHE A 229 11.04 5.18 15.21
C PHE A 229 11.95 4.09 15.75
N ALA A 230 11.51 2.84 15.70
CA ALA A 230 12.32 1.72 16.16
C ALA A 230 13.62 1.59 15.35
N THR A 231 13.53 1.65 14.01
CA THR A 231 14.70 1.58 13.13
C THR A 231 15.65 2.77 13.35
N LEU A 232 15.11 3.97 13.52
CA LEU A 232 15.93 5.17 13.72
C LEU A 232 16.56 5.20 15.11
N ALA A 233 15.84 4.77 16.17
CA ALA A 233 16.35 4.76 17.53
C ALA A 233 17.44 3.70 17.74
N HIS A 234 17.26 2.51 17.15
CA HIS A 234 18.20 1.40 17.34
C HIS A 234 19.37 1.39 16.36
N ASP A 235 19.14 1.72 15.09
CA ASP A 235 20.12 1.52 14.03
C ASP A 235 20.47 2.76 13.21
N GLY A 236 19.56 3.71 13.14
CA GLY A 236 19.57 4.67 12.04
C GLY A 236 20.56 5.81 12.18
N PHE A 237 20.73 6.32 13.38
CA PHE A 237 21.62 7.46 13.62
C PHE A 237 22.93 7.05 14.29
N ALA A 238 22.92 5.93 15.03
CA ALA A 238 24.08 5.51 15.82
C ALA A 238 25.06 4.60 15.08
N ALA A 239 24.64 3.86 14.05
CA ALA A 239 25.46 2.87 13.37
C ALA A 239 25.39 2.84 11.85
N PRO A 240 25.30 3.98 11.12
CA PRO A 240 25.40 3.94 9.65
C PRO A 240 26.73 3.36 9.19
N TRP A 241 27.77 3.50 10.01
CA TRP A 241 29.14 3.05 9.75
C TRP A 241 29.35 1.54 9.84
N ALA A 242 28.45 0.82 10.49
CA ALA A 242 28.54 -0.63 10.63
C ALA A 242 27.98 -1.41 9.43
N SER A 243 27.37 -0.72 8.44
CA SER A 243 26.83 -1.37 7.23
C SER A 243 27.83 -1.33 6.08
N ALA A 244 27.76 -2.32 5.17
CA ALA A 244 28.54 -2.32 3.93
C ALA A 244 28.15 -1.16 2.98
N GLN A 245 27.02 -0.49 3.21
CA GLN A 245 26.53 0.63 2.40
C GLN A 245 25.95 1.75 3.30
N PRO A 246 26.79 2.45 4.08
CA PRO A 246 26.33 3.42 5.08
C PRO A 246 25.55 4.59 4.46
N THR A 247 26.01 5.09 3.31
CA THR A 247 25.37 6.21 2.61
C THR A 247 23.97 5.85 2.10
N ALA A 248 23.84 4.67 1.46
CA ALA A 248 22.57 4.18 0.94
C ALA A 248 21.57 3.92 2.07
N ARG A 249 22.03 3.34 3.19
CA ARG A 249 21.20 3.09 4.38
C ARG A 249 20.69 4.41 4.97
N SER A 250 21.58 5.39 5.18
CA SER A 250 21.19 6.70 5.69
C SER A 250 20.23 7.42 4.76
N ALA A 251 20.51 7.45 3.46
CA ALA A 251 19.63 8.08 2.48
C ALA A 251 18.23 7.45 2.48
N LEU A 252 18.14 6.12 2.53
CA LEU A 252 16.86 5.42 2.56
C LEU A 252 16.13 5.63 3.89
N ALA A 253 16.82 5.64 5.03
CA ALA A 253 16.24 5.94 6.33
C ALA A 253 15.62 7.34 6.37
N TRP A 254 16.33 8.35 5.86
CA TRP A 254 15.81 9.71 5.72
C TRP A 254 14.62 9.79 4.76
N ALA A 255 14.66 9.03 3.65
CA ALA A 255 13.52 8.97 2.71
C ALA A 255 12.28 8.37 3.38
N TYR A 256 12.43 7.32 4.21
CA TYR A 256 11.32 6.74 4.99
C TYR A 256 10.80 7.71 6.05
N LEU A 257 11.68 8.42 6.74
CA LEU A 257 11.27 9.45 7.69
C LEU A 257 10.48 10.56 6.99
N GLY A 258 10.96 11.05 5.85
CA GLY A 258 10.26 12.03 5.03
C GLY A 258 8.90 11.53 4.55
N ALA A 259 8.82 10.27 4.12
CA ALA A 259 7.56 9.63 3.75
C ALA A 259 6.59 9.56 4.96
N TRP A 260 7.08 9.25 6.15
CA TRP A 260 6.26 9.24 7.37
C TRP A 260 5.77 10.65 7.75
N LEU A 261 6.62 11.66 7.69
CA LEU A 261 6.20 13.06 7.93
C LEU A 261 5.10 13.49 6.95
N LEU A 262 5.18 13.06 5.69
CA LEU A 262 4.12 13.27 4.72
C LEU A 262 2.81 12.55 5.11
N GLN A 263 2.91 11.36 5.67
CA GLN A 263 1.73 10.63 6.21
C GLN A 263 1.12 11.35 7.41
N LEU A 264 1.93 12.01 8.28
CA LEU A 264 1.42 12.84 9.37
C LEU A 264 0.57 14.00 8.85
N HIS A 265 1.05 14.69 7.82
CA HIS A 265 0.30 15.78 7.18
C HIS A 265 -1.06 15.31 6.64
N TRP A 266 -1.09 14.17 5.95
CA TRP A 266 -2.35 13.59 5.46
C TRP A 266 -3.22 13.04 6.59
N GLY A 267 -2.60 12.43 7.59
CA GLY A 267 -3.27 11.91 8.78
C GLY A 267 -4.05 12.99 9.53
N ALA A 268 -3.48 14.19 9.66
CA ALA A 268 -4.18 15.33 10.23
C ALA A 268 -5.46 15.69 9.43
N SER A 269 -5.39 15.62 8.11
CA SER A 269 -6.56 15.85 7.24
C SER A 269 -7.61 14.76 7.39
N VAL A 270 -7.20 13.49 7.47
CA VAL A 270 -8.09 12.34 7.70
C VAL A 270 -8.73 12.44 9.08
N ALA A 271 -7.97 12.77 10.12
CA ALA A 271 -8.47 12.93 11.49
C ALA A 271 -9.51 14.07 11.61
N LYS A 272 -9.23 15.24 11.03
CA LYS A 272 -10.21 16.35 10.96
C LYS A 272 -11.51 15.92 10.30
N TRP A 273 -11.42 15.12 9.29
CA TRP A 273 -12.55 14.63 8.55
C TRP A 273 -13.36 13.55 9.34
N ILE A 274 -12.68 12.65 10.06
CA ILE A 274 -13.34 11.70 10.98
C ILE A 274 -14.06 12.45 12.10
N LEU A 275 -13.42 13.46 12.71
CA LEU A 275 -14.02 14.26 13.76
C LEU A 275 -15.29 14.96 13.28
N ARG A 276 -15.29 15.57 12.11
CA ARG A 276 -16.49 16.18 11.52
C ARG A 276 -17.61 15.15 11.34
N PHE A 277 -17.28 13.98 10.80
CA PHE A 277 -18.26 12.91 10.62
C PHE A 277 -18.89 12.48 11.95
N LEU A 278 -18.09 12.34 13.02
CA LEU A 278 -18.59 11.96 14.34
C LEU A 278 -19.46 13.06 14.95
N THR A 279 -19.07 14.33 14.82
CA THR A 279 -19.88 15.45 15.31
C THR A 279 -21.20 15.57 14.57
N ASP A 280 -21.24 15.38 13.25
CA ASP A 280 -22.45 15.41 12.45
C ASP A 280 -23.41 14.26 12.85
N GLN A 281 -22.89 13.06 13.13
CA GLN A 281 -23.69 11.93 13.60
C GLN A 281 -24.28 12.17 15.00
N MET A 282 -23.52 12.78 15.91
CA MET A 282 -24.00 13.10 17.25
C MET A 282 -25.10 14.17 17.18
N ALA A 283 -24.93 15.20 16.37
CA ALA A 283 -25.91 16.26 16.16
C ALA A 283 -27.22 15.72 15.55
N PHE A 284 -27.14 14.71 14.68
CA PHE A 284 -28.33 14.08 14.09
C PHE A 284 -29.11 13.24 15.09
N ARG A 285 -28.42 12.51 15.98
CA ARG A 285 -29.06 11.70 17.05
C ARG A 285 -29.73 12.54 18.13
N GLY A 286 -29.27 13.79 18.34
CA GLY A 286 -29.85 14.70 19.33
C GLY A 286 -31.11 15.44 18.89
N LYS A 287 -31.54 15.33 17.63
CA LYS A 287 -32.79 15.92 17.18
C LYS A 287 -33.95 14.99 17.53
N PRO A 288 -34.90 15.45 18.37
CA PRO A 288 -36.10 14.68 18.65
C PRO A 288 -36.82 14.41 17.32
N GLN A 289 -37.18 13.12 17.09
CA GLN A 289 -38.08 12.79 15.99
C GLN A 289 -39.38 13.53 16.26
N GLN A 290 -39.61 14.57 15.46
CA GLN A 290 -40.94 15.19 15.49
C GLN A 290 -41.97 14.16 15.02
N PRO A 291 -43.04 14.00 15.74
CA PRO A 291 -44.07 13.02 15.42
C PRO A 291 -44.78 13.35 14.09
#